data_dea7007697204d1e966d88226d22f1a5
#
_entry.id   dea7007697204d1e966d88226d22f1a5
#
_cell.length_a   1.000
_cell.length_b   1.000
_cell.length_c   1.000
_cell.angle_alpha   90.00
_cell.angle_beta   90.00
_cell.angle_gamma   90.00
#
_symmetry.space_group_name_H-M   'P 1'
#
loop_
_entity.id
_entity.type
_entity.pdbx_description
1 polymer ?
#
loop_
_entity_poly.entity_id
_entity_poly.type
_entity_poly.pdbx_seq_one_letter_code
_entity_poly.pdbx_strand_id
1 'polypeptide(L)'
;SRPDVVGSDVMMPCMDGFTFVGRLRREAPGVPVLFLSARSAAEDVVQGFETGGNDYLRKPFAMSELIVRVRALAGRAGVGKARTERVFELGRMRFDAERQRLSCDGVVTELSARESEVLQYLCRNAGEIVPMKTLLVNIWGDDSFFNARSLHVFITRLRHRLVADPSIQLVNVRGVGYKLLMR
;
A
#
# COMPACT_ATOMS: atom_id res chain seq x y z
N SER A 1 20.24 -1.61 -12.32
CA SER A 1 19.91 -1.72 -10.88
C SER A 1 18.47 -1.28 -10.68
N ARG A 2 17.75 -1.95 -9.83
CA ARG A 2 16.36 -1.61 -9.48
C ARG A 2 16.42 -0.51 -8.41
N PRO A 3 15.70 0.61 -8.56
CA PRO A 3 15.70 1.66 -7.55
C PRO A 3 14.95 1.20 -6.28
N ASP A 4 15.39 1.68 -5.12
CA ASP A 4 14.75 1.39 -3.83
C ASP A 4 13.47 2.21 -3.64
N VAL A 5 13.40 3.42 -4.19
CA VAL A 5 12.24 4.31 -4.18
C VAL A 5 12.27 5.17 -5.44
N VAL A 6 11.11 5.47 -5.99
CA VAL A 6 10.94 6.43 -7.10
C VAL A 6 10.14 7.63 -6.62
N GLY A 7 10.72 8.83 -6.73
CA GLY A 7 10.00 10.10 -6.60
C GLY A 7 9.52 10.56 -7.98
N SER A 8 8.23 10.82 -8.14
CA SER A 8 7.65 11.30 -9.40
C SER A 8 6.87 12.58 -9.18
N ASP A 9 7.23 13.64 -9.90
CA ASP A 9 6.33 14.80 -10.01
C ASP A 9 5.09 14.39 -10.79
N VAL A 10 3.93 14.88 -10.38
CA VAL A 10 2.68 14.66 -11.13
C VAL A 10 2.68 15.52 -12.41
N MET A 11 3.18 16.75 -12.32
CA MET A 11 3.20 17.68 -13.45
C MET A 11 4.58 17.66 -14.14
N MET A 12 4.77 16.74 -15.09
CA MET A 12 5.98 16.68 -15.90
C MET A 12 5.66 16.96 -17.37
N PRO A 13 6.56 17.61 -18.13
CA PRO A 13 6.41 17.78 -19.58
C PRO A 13 6.46 16.41 -20.28
N CYS A 14 5.74 16.29 -21.38
CA CYS A 14 5.65 15.10 -22.25
C CYS A 14 4.89 13.89 -21.68
N MET A 15 5.01 13.60 -20.38
CA MET A 15 4.29 12.51 -19.73
C MET A 15 4.01 12.89 -18.27
N ASP A 16 2.76 12.91 -17.88
CA ASP A 16 2.41 13.16 -16.47
C ASP A 16 2.83 11.99 -15.56
N GLY A 17 2.98 12.31 -14.26
CA GLY A 17 3.46 11.34 -13.28
C GLY A 17 2.55 10.13 -13.10
N PHE A 18 1.24 10.27 -13.28
CA PHE A 18 0.30 9.16 -13.17
C PHE A 18 0.50 8.16 -14.30
N THR A 19 0.61 8.66 -15.54
CA THR A 19 0.91 7.83 -16.71
C THR A 19 2.26 7.13 -16.56
N PHE A 20 3.29 7.84 -16.10
CA PHE A 20 4.61 7.27 -15.83
C PHE A 20 4.52 6.11 -14.82
N VAL A 21 3.86 6.35 -13.67
CA VAL A 21 3.74 5.33 -12.62
C VAL A 21 2.90 4.15 -13.07
N GLY A 22 1.85 4.39 -13.84
CA GLY A 22 1.05 3.32 -14.45
C GLY A 22 1.88 2.40 -15.36
N ARG A 23 2.85 2.94 -16.11
CA ARG A 23 3.82 2.14 -16.89
C ARG A 23 4.82 1.43 -16.00
N LEU A 24 5.37 2.13 -15.01
CA LEU A 24 6.31 1.55 -14.05
C LEU A 24 5.72 0.33 -13.32
N ARG A 25 4.43 0.36 -13.01
CA ARG A 25 3.75 -0.75 -12.34
C ARG A 25 3.70 -2.04 -13.17
N ARG A 26 3.74 -1.95 -14.49
CA ARG A 26 3.82 -3.12 -15.40
C ARG A 26 5.20 -3.77 -15.38
N GLU A 27 6.25 -2.96 -15.20
CA GLU A 27 7.65 -3.41 -15.27
C GLU A 27 8.23 -3.71 -13.88
N ALA A 28 7.82 -2.91 -12.88
CA ALA A 28 8.34 -2.98 -11.52
C ALA A 28 7.23 -2.74 -10.47
N PRO A 29 6.28 -3.68 -10.30
CA PRO A 29 5.11 -3.50 -9.45
C PRO A 29 5.44 -3.25 -7.97
N GLY A 30 6.54 -3.82 -7.47
CA GLY A 30 6.94 -3.72 -6.06
C GLY A 30 7.77 -2.49 -5.70
N VAL A 31 8.24 -1.67 -6.65
CA VAL A 31 9.05 -0.47 -6.34
C VAL A 31 8.19 0.60 -5.68
N PRO A 32 8.53 1.10 -4.48
CA PRO A 32 7.78 2.17 -3.84
C PRO A 32 7.84 3.47 -4.65
N VAL A 33 6.69 4.14 -4.77
CA VAL A 33 6.57 5.42 -5.48
C VAL A 33 6.00 6.48 -4.56
N LEU A 34 6.71 7.61 -4.47
CA LEU A 34 6.26 8.84 -3.81
C LEU A 34 5.89 9.88 -4.87
N PHE A 35 4.63 10.28 -4.92
CA PHE A 35 4.24 11.41 -5.75
C PHE A 35 4.59 12.75 -5.09
N LEU A 36 5.14 13.67 -5.89
CA LEU A 36 5.44 15.05 -5.51
C LEU A 36 4.56 15.96 -6.35
N SER A 37 3.69 16.79 -5.76
CA SER A 37 2.77 17.57 -6.58
C SER A 37 2.31 18.87 -5.93
N ALA A 38 2.10 19.89 -6.74
CA ALA A 38 1.37 21.09 -6.37
C ALA A 38 -0.16 20.86 -6.33
N ARG A 39 -0.65 19.80 -6.98
CA ARG A 39 -2.06 19.41 -6.93
C ARG A 39 -2.43 18.87 -5.55
N SER A 40 -3.51 19.38 -5.00
CA SER A 40 -3.95 19.07 -3.64
C SER A 40 -5.42 18.70 -3.54
N ALA A 41 -6.12 18.60 -4.67
CA ALA A 41 -7.47 18.12 -4.68
C ALA A 41 -7.52 16.66 -4.20
N ALA A 42 -8.58 16.31 -3.50
CA ALA A 42 -8.73 14.96 -2.98
C ALA A 42 -8.74 13.90 -4.09
N GLU A 43 -9.27 14.27 -5.24
CA GLU A 43 -9.34 13.45 -6.45
C GLU A 43 -7.95 13.13 -7.01
N ASP A 44 -7.04 14.12 -7.04
CA ASP A 44 -5.65 13.93 -7.51
C ASP A 44 -4.89 12.95 -6.60
N VAL A 45 -5.11 13.04 -5.29
CA VAL A 45 -4.49 12.13 -4.32
C VAL A 45 -5.03 10.71 -4.49
N VAL A 46 -6.34 10.55 -4.62
CA VAL A 46 -6.97 9.24 -4.88
C VAL A 46 -6.44 8.66 -6.18
N GLN A 47 -6.41 9.45 -7.27
CA GLN A 47 -5.85 9.02 -8.57
C GLN A 47 -4.39 8.56 -8.45
N GLY A 48 -3.57 9.28 -7.68
CA GLY A 48 -2.17 8.89 -7.42
C GLY A 48 -2.06 7.49 -6.80
N PHE A 49 -2.88 7.22 -5.80
CA PHE A 49 -2.89 5.90 -5.17
C PHE A 49 -3.52 4.83 -6.07
N GLU A 50 -4.59 5.15 -6.81
CA GLU A 50 -5.19 4.24 -7.80
C GLU A 50 -4.23 3.87 -8.92
N THR A 51 -3.36 4.78 -9.32
CA THR A 51 -2.31 4.53 -10.31
C THR A 51 -1.19 3.64 -9.75
N GLY A 52 -1.12 3.49 -8.42
CA GLY A 52 -0.15 2.62 -7.77
C GLY A 52 0.90 3.36 -6.93
N GLY A 53 0.73 4.64 -6.65
CA GLY A 53 1.55 5.38 -5.70
C GLY A 53 1.50 4.76 -4.30
N ASN A 54 2.58 4.89 -3.56
CA ASN A 54 2.69 4.42 -2.18
C ASN A 54 2.53 5.55 -1.17
N ASP A 55 2.87 6.76 -1.58
CA ASP A 55 2.72 7.96 -0.77
C ASP A 55 2.59 9.20 -1.68
N TYR A 56 2.12 10.31 -1.11
CA TYR A 56 1.86 11.55 -1.84
C TYR A 56 2.31 12.73 -0.99
N LEU A 57 3.21 13.57 -1.51
CA LEU A 57 3.76 14.73 -0.83
C LEU A 57 3.41 16.01 -1.59
N ARG A 58 2.70 16.89 -0.91
CA ARG A 58 2.24 18.16 -1.49
C ARG A 58 3.36 19.21 -1.48
N LYS A 59 3.54 19.89 -2.59
CA LYS A 59 4.38 21.08 -2.71
C LYS A 59 3.61 22.34 -2.22
N PRO A 60 4.28 23.28 -1.51
CA PRO A 60 5.67 23.23 -1.04
C PRO A 60 5.83 22.30 0.18
N PHE A 61 6.95 21.61 0.29
CA PHE A 61 7.27 20.72 1.40
C PHE A 61 8.65 21.03 1.99
N ALA A 62 8.85 20.72 3.25
CA ALA A 62 10.16 20.79 3.87
C ALA A 62 11.03 19.60 3.40
N MET A 63 12.32 19.85 3.18
CA MET A 63 13.27 18.79 2.80
C MET A 63 13.32 17.67 3.85
N SER A 64 13.17 18.02 5.15
CA SER A 64 13.08 17.05 6.23
C SER A 64 11.88 16.09 6.07
N GLU A 65 10.73 16.60 5.63
CA GLU A 65 9.55 15.77 5.38
C GLU A 65 9.78 14.79 4.22
N LEU A 66 10.36 15.27 3.11
CA LEU A 66 10.72 14.42 1.99
C LEU A 66 11.66 13.29 2.43
N ILE A 67 12.72 13.63 3.18
CA ILE A 67 13.70 12.65 3.66
C ILE A 67 13.04 11.59 4.54
N VAL A 68 12.18 11.98 5.46
CA VAL A 68 11.47 11.05 6.36
C VAL A 68 10.59 10.09 5.55
N ARG A 69 9.84 10.59 4.58
CA ARG A 69 8.96 9.76 3.71
C ARG A 69 9.77 8.82 2.82
N VAL A 70 10.82 9.30 2.19
CA VAL A 70 11.72 8.47 1.37
C VAL A 70 12.36 7.38 2.22
N ARG A 71 12.88 7.71 3.41
CA ARG A 71 13.44 6.72 4.34
C ARG A 71 12.41 5.69 4.79
N ALA A 72 11.18 6.14 5.07
CA ALA A 72 10.09 5.24 5.43
C ALA A 72 9.73 4.28 4.29
N LEU A 73 9.80 4.71 3.03
CA LEU A 73 9.56 3.88 1.87
C LEU A 73 10.76 2.97 1.56
N ALA A 74 11.99 3.48 1.62
CA ALA A 74 13.22 2.74 1.37
C ALA A 74 13.57 1.77 2.52
N GLY A 75 13.41 2.19 3.77
CA GLY A 75 13.69 1.38 4.95
C GLY A 75 12.80 0.13 5.06
N ARG A 76 11.65 0.15 4.38
CA ARG A 76 10.75 -1.00 4.25
C ARG A 76 11.23 -2.04 3.24
N ALA A 77 12.09 -1.65 2.31
CA ALA A 77 12.80 -2.58 1.44
C ALA A 77 13.98 -3.28 2.16
N GLY A 78 14.41 -2.78 3.33
CA GLY A 78 15.66 -3.20 3.95
C GLY A 78 15.70 -3.40 5.47
N VAL A 79 14.63 -3.16 6.23
CA VAL A 79 14.71 -3.37 7.68
C VAL A 79 14.41 -4.82 8.03
N GLY A 80 15.49 -5.54 8.23
CA GLY A 80 15.50 -6.84 8.86
C GLY A 80 15.19 -6.78 10.36
N LYS A 81 14.56 -7.89 10.81
CA LYS A 81 14.73 -8.51 12.12
C LYS A 81 13.86 -8.03 13.28
N ALA A 82 12.57 -8.24 13.19
CA ALA A 82 11.98 -9.18 14.12
C ALA A 82 11.52 -10.38 13.28
N ARG A 83 11.55 -11.59 13.81
CA ARG A 83 11.11 -12.84 13.18
C ARG A 83 9.59 -12.83 13.07
N THR A 84 9.09 -11.91 12.23
CA THR A 84 7.67 -11.73 11.92
C THR A 84 7.36 -12.68 10.80
N GLU A 85 6.30 -13.41 10.93
CA GLU A 85 5.78 -14.28 9.87
C GLU A 85 5.83 -13.53 8.53
N ARG A 86 6.56 -14.11 7.59
CA ARG A 86 6.76 -13.53 6.26
C ARG A 86 5.78 -14.12 5.26
N VAL A 87 5.25 -15.29 5.60
CA VAL A 87 4.30 -16.03 4.80
C VAL A 87 3.07 -16.33 5.65
N PHE A 88 1.91 -16.01 5.12
CA PHE A 88 0.62 -16.24 5.76
C PHE A 88 -0.21 -17.18 4.88
N GLU A 89 -0.75 -18.23 5.49
CA GLU A 89 -1.74 -19.09 4.85
C GLU A 89 -3.14 -18.52 5.13
N LEU A 90 -3.83 -18.16 4.07
CA LEU A 90 -5.14 -17.52 4.11
C LEU A 90 -6.12 -18.42 3.35
N GLY A 91 -6.76 -19.37 4.03
CA GLY A 91 -7.59 -20.38 3.35
C GLY A 91 -6.79 -21.11 2.26
N ARG A 92 -7.23 -21.01 1.00
CA ARG A 92 -6.49 -21.54 -0.16
C ARG A 92 -5.43 -20.60 -0.70
N MET A 93 -5.37 -19.37 -0.18
CA MET A 93 -4.40 -18.37 -0.63
C MET A 93 -3.15 -18.42 0.25
N ARG A 94 -2.02 -18.11 -0.36
CA ARG A 94 -0.75 -17.93 0.32
C ARG A 94 -0.22 -16.53 0.05
N PHE A 95 0.02 -15.77 1.10
CA PHE A 95 0.58 -14.43 1.03
C PHE A 95 2.04 -14.43 1.50
N ASP A 96 2.96 -14.13 0.57
CA ASP A 96 4.36 -13.89 0.85
C ASP A 96 4.62 -12.38 0.94
N ALA A 97 4.71 -11.87 2.16
CA ALA A 97 4.89 -10.45 2.41
C ALA A 97 6.27 -9.92 1.99
N GLU A 98 7.31 -10.77 2.01
CA GLU A 98 8.66 -10.39 1.60
C GLU A 98 8.75 -10.23 0.08
N ARG A 99 8.10 -11.14 -0.64
CA ARG A 99 8.03 -11.08 -2.11
C ARG A 99 6.86 -10.25 -2.63
N GLN A 100 6.00 -9.77 -1.74
CA GLN A 100 4.81 -9.00 -2.09
C GLN A 100 3.89 -9.77 -3.06
N ARG A 101 3.70 -11.06 -2.82
CA ARG A 101 2.96 -11.97 -3.70
C ARG A 101 1.82 -12.64 -2.95
N LEU A 102 0.67 -12.65 -3.61
CA LEU A 102 -0.50 -13.39 -3.22
C LEU A 102 -0.73 -14.49 -4.24
N SER A 103 -0.78 -15.74 -3.82
CA SER A 103 -1.00 -16.88 -4.70
C SER A 103 -2.26 -17.63 -4.30
N CYS A 104 -3.03 -18.09 -5.29
CA CYS A 104 -4.22 -18.92 -5.13
C CYS A 104 -4.28 -19.91 -6.27
N ASP A 105 -4.37 -21.19 -5.97
CA ASP A 105 -4.52 -22.29 -6.95
C ASP A 105 -3.50 -22.20 -8.13
N GLY A 106 -2.25 -21.82 -7.83
CA GLY A 106 -1.17 -21.67 -8.81
C GLY A 106 -1.12 -20.32 -9.55
N VAL A 107 -2.13 -19.48 -9.39
CA VAL A 107 -2.13 -18.12 -9.92
C VAL A 107 -1.44 -17.18 -8.93
N VAL A 108 -0.43 -16.45 -9.41
CA VAL A 108 0.33 -15.48 -8.59
C VAL A 108 -0.06 -14.07 -8.97
N THR A 109 -0.42 -13.28 -7.98
CA THR A 109 -0.73 -11.85 -8.11
C THR A 109 0.31 -11.05 -7.34
N GLU A 110 0.98 -10.12 -7.98
CA GLU A 110 1.91 -9.20 -7.31
C GLU A 110 1.13 -8.06 -6.65
N LEU A 111 1.53 -7.74 -5.42
CA LEU A 111 1.00 -6.63 -4.64
C LEU A 111 1.95 -5.44 -4.72
N SER A 112 1.42 -4.23 -4.64
CA SER A 112 2.26 -3.07 -4.37
C SER A 112 2.79 -3.14 -2.92
N ALA A 113 3.88 -2.42 -2.65
CA ALA A 113 4.47 -2.41 -1.31
C ALA A 113 3.43 -2.03 -0.24
N ARG A 114 2.57 -1.05 -0.54
CA ARG A 114 1.54 -0.60 0.40
C ARG A 114 0.38 -1.59 0.57
N GLU A 115 -0.05 -2.26 -0.51
CA GLU A 115 -1.03 -3.37 -0.41
C GLU A 115 -0.49 -4.49 0.48
N SER A 116 0.79 -4.84 0.29
CA SER A 116 1.46 -5.87 1.09
C SER A 116 1.54 -5.49 2.57
N GLU A 117 1.88 -4.24 2.90
CA GLU A 117 1.95 -3.77 4.29
C GLU A 117 0.58 -3.79 4.98
N VAL A 118 -0.46 -3.30 4.30
CA VAL A 118 -1.83 -3.32 4.83
C VAL A 118 -2.28 -4.76 5.06
N LEU A 119 -2.10 -5.64 4.07
CA LEU A 119 -2.48 -7.04 4.19
C LEU A 119 -1.71 -7.75 5.30
N GLN A 120 -0.40 -7.54 5.39
CA GLN A 120 0.43 -8.12 6.45
C GLN A 120 -0.02 -7.70 7.85
N TYR A 121 -0.36 -6.41 8.02
CA TYR A 121 -0.87 -5.92 9.30
C TYR A 121 -2.19 -6.57 9.68
N LEU A 122 -3.10 -6.71 8.71
CA LEU A 122 -4.38 -7.38 8.91
C LEU A 122 -4.24 -8.88 9.18
N CYS A 123 -3.31 -9.56 8.52
CA CYS A 123 -3.03 -10.98 8.75
C CYS A 123 -2.52 -11.25 10.17
N ARG A 124 -1.64 -10.38 10.68
CA ARG A 124 -1.14 -10.47 12.06
C ARG A 124 -2.23 -10.28 13.12
N ASN A 125 -3.29 -9.60 12.76
CA ASN A 125 -4.44 -9.33 13.63
C ASN A 125 -5.71 -10.03 13.09
N ALA A 126 -5.53 -11.18 12.41
CA ALA A 126 -6.65 -11.90 11.84
C ALA A 126 -7.67 -12.30 12.92
N GLY A 127 -8.95 -12.11 12.62
CA GLY A 127 -10.03 -12.35 13.57
C GLY A 127 -10.31 -11.19 14.53
N GLU A 128 -9.46 -10.17 14.59
CA GLU A 128 -9.66 -9.00 15.45
C GLU A 128 -10.03 -7.76 14.65
N ILE A 129 -10.65 -6.79 15.32
CA ILE A 129 -10.96 -5.49 14.71
C ILE A 129 -9.73 -4.61 14.85
N VAL A 130 -9.14 -4.22 13.72
CA VAL A 130 -8.03 -3.26 13.68
C VAL A 130 -8.61 -1.86 13.47
N PRO A 131 -8.46 -0.94 14.44
CA PRO A 131 -8.93 0.43 14.29
C PRO A 131 -8.26 1.13 13.11
N MET A 132 -9.03 1.93 12.35
CA MET A 132 -8.51 2.67 11.20
C MET A 132 -7.31 3.54 11.57
N LYS A 133 -7.39 4.26 12.69
CA LYS A 133 -6.30 5.10 13.22
C LYS A 133 -5.02 4.28 13.45
N THR A 134 -5.16 3.08 14.01
CA THR A 134 -4.02 2.18 14.26
C THR A 134 -3.34 1.77 12.95
N LEU A 135 -4.11 1.40 11.92
CA LEU A 135 -3.56 1.12 10.58
C LEU A 135 -2.83 2.33 10.01
N LEU A 136 -3.44 3.51 10.09
CA LEU A 136 -2.87 4.74 9.53
C LEU A 136 -1.55 5.10 10.19
N VAL A 137 -1.51 5.14 11.53
CA VAL A 137 -0.30 5.48 12.28
C VAL A 137 0.82 4.46 12.04
N ASN A 138 0.51 3.16 12.04
CA ASN A 138 1.54 2.13 11.86
C ASN A 138 2.06 2.03 10.42
N ILE A 139 1.24 2.35 9.42
CA ILE A 139 1.61 2.18 8.01
C ILE A 139 2.05 3.51 7.36
N TRP A 140 1.48 4.64 7.75
CA TRP A 140 1.79 5.96 7.17
C TRP A 140 2.51 6.90 8.16
N GLY A 141 2.46 6.61 9.47
CA GLY A 141 3.07 7.43 10.50
C GLY A 141 2.11 8.47 11.10
N ASP A 142 1.00 8.77 10.44
CA ASP A 142 -0.03 9.70 10.91
C ASP A 142 -1.43 9.28 10.44
N ASP A 143 -2.47 9.83 11.07
CA ASP A 143 -3.87 9.58 10.77
C ASP A 143 -4.54 10.71 9.96
N SER A 144 -3.76 11.38 9.11
CA SER A 144 -4.26 12.47 8.27
C SER A 144 -5.40 12.03 7.35
N PHE A 145 -6.23 12.99 6.98
CA PHE A 145 -7.35 12.78 6.07
C PHE A 145 -6.94 12.15 4.73
N PHE A 146 -5.77 12.53 4.21
CA PHE A 146 -5.23 11.99 2.97
C PHE A 146 -4.86 10.52 3.11
N ASN A 147 -4.22 10.15 4.22
CA ASN A 147 -3.87 8.77 4.50
C ASN A 147 -5.11 7.89 4.70
N ALA A 148 -6.17 8.43 5.32
CA ALA A 148 -7.45 7.73 5.45
C ALA A 148 -8.09 7.40 4.09
N ARG A 149 -8.10 8.35 3.14
CA ARG A 149 -8.58 8.09 1.78
C ARG A 149 -7.73 7.05 1.06
N SER A 150 -6.42 7.14 1.20
CA SER A 150 -5.47 6.16 0.65
C SER A 150 -5.76 4.75 1.16
N LEU A 151 -5.95 4.60 2.46
CA LEU A 151 -6.28 3.30 3.07
C LEU A 151 -7.54 2.70 2.45
N HIS A 152 -8.59 3.49 2.20
CA HIS A 152 -9.81 3.00 1.55
C HIS A 152 -9.55 2.41 0.15
N VAL A 153 -8.69 3.06 -0.63
CA VAL A 153 -8.29 2.56 -1.96
C VAL A 153 -7.59 1.19 -1.82
N PHE A 154 -6.63 1.07 -0.92
CA PHE A 154 -5.91 -0.20 -0.72
C PHE A 154 -6.82 -1.31 -0.17
N ILE A 155 -7.73 -1.00 0.74
CA ILE A 155 -8.73 -1.96 1.22
C ILE A 155 -9.63 -2.45 0.08
N THR A 156 -10.07 -1.55 -0.80
CA THR A 156 -10.89 -1.93 -1.96
C THR A 156 -10.11 -2.85 -2.90
N ARG A 157 -8.87 -2.54 -3.21
CA ARG A 157 -8.01 -3.39 -4.04
C ARG A 157 -7.76 -4.75 -3.42
N LEU A 158 -7.44 -4.79 -2.14
CA LEU A 158 -7.23 -6.05 -1.43
C LEU A 158 -8.49 -6.91 -1.44
N ARG A 159 -9.68 -6.33 -1.27
CA ARG A 159 -10.93 -7.08 -1.43
C ARG A 159 -11.05 -7.74 -2.80
N HIS A 160 -10.78 -7.00 -3.87
CA HIS A 160 -10.81 -7.58 -5.22
C HIS A 160 -9.81 -8.73 -5.41
N ARG A 161 -8.64 -8.65 -4.79
CA ARG A 161 -7.64 -9.72 -4.87
C ARG A 161 -8.02 -10.94 -4.05
N LEU A 162 -8.69 -10.74 -2.91
CA LEU A 162 -9.10 -11.80 -2.00
C LEU A 162 -10.39 -12.53 -2.45
N VAL A 163 -11.11 -12.00 -3.43
CA VAL A 163 -12.34 -12.63 -3.97
C VAL A 163 -12.11 -14.06 -4.47
N ALA A 164 -10.91 -14.41 -4.89
CA ALA A 164 -10.58 -15.75 -5.38
C ALA A 164 -10.78 -16.85 -4.31
N ASP A 165 -10.81 -16.50 -3.04
CA ASP A 165 -11.18 -17.40 -1.95
C ASP A 165 -12.32 -16.81 -1.09
N PRO A 166 -13.56 -17.29 -1.23
CA PRO A 166 -14.71 -16.80 -0.47
C PRO A 166 -14.64 -17.03 1.04
N SER A 167 -13.72 -17.90 1.51
CA SER A 167 -13.49 -18.12 2.94
C SER A 167 -12.81 -16.93 3.61
N ILE A 168 -12.18 -16.03 2.80
CA ILE A 168 -11.48 -14.85 3.28
C ILE A 168 -12.37 -13.62 3.09
N GLN A 169 -12.61 -12.90 4.17
CA GLN A 169 -13.45 -11.70 4.14
C GLN A 169 -12.73 -10.53 4.82
N LEU A 170 -12.54 -9.45 4.06
CA LEU A 170 -12.05 -8.18 4.60
C LEU A 170 -13.24 -7.25 4.86
N VAL A 171 -13.69 -7.23 6.11
CA VAL A 171 -14.91 -6.56 6.55
C VAL A 171 -14.60 -5.14 7.04
N ASN A 172 -15.48 -4.19 6.73
CA ASN A 172 -15.47 -2.86 7.32
C ASN A 172 -16.37 -2.85 8.56
N VAL A 173 -15.79 -2.53 9.71
CA VAL A 173 -16.52 -2.26 10.95
C VAL A 173 -16.77 -0.76 11.02
N ARG A 174 -18.02 -0.37 10.69
CA ARG A 174 -18.41 1.03 10.52
C ARG A 174 -18.01 1.90 11.71
N GLY A 175 -17.31 2.99 11.45
CA GLY A 175 -16.84 3.94 12.47
C GLY A 175 -15.66 3.47 13.32
N VAL A 176 -15.17 2.23 13.13
CA VAL A 176 -14.09 1.66 13.92
C VAL A 176 -12.87 1.33 13.06
N GLY A 177 -13.00 0.46 12.08
CA GLY A 177 -11.85 0.01 11.28
C GLY A 177 -12.16 -1.21 10.43
N TYR A 178 -11.20 -2.12 10.32
CA TYR A 178 -11.27 -3.28 9.44
C TYR A 178 -10.98 -4.57 10.19
N LYS A 179 -11.55 -5.65 9.68
CA LYS A 179 -11.35 -6.99 10.22
C LYS A 179 -11.13 -7.98 9.08
N LEU A 180 -10.06 -8.76 9.16
CA LEU A 180 -9.82 -9.89 8.28
C LEU A 180 -10.36 -11.15 8.93
N LEU A 181 -11.30 -11.79 8.26
CA LEU A 181 -11.90 -13.06 8.68
C LEU A 181 -11.43 -14.18 7.76
N MET A 182 -11.13 -15.32 8.34
CA MET A 182 -10.88 -16.59 7.65
C MET A 182 -11.86 -17.62 8.24
N ARG A 183 -12.64 -18.26 7.38
CA ARG A 183 -13.63 -19.29 7.74
C ARG A 183 -13.15 -20.67 7.37
#